data_dac8d5cb0f747cd32e2f3ea88e56d322
#
_entry.id   dac8d5cb0f747cd32e2f3ea88e56d322
#
_cell.length_a   1.000
_cell.length_b   1.000
_cell.length_c   1.000
_cell.angle_alpha   90.00
_cell.angle_beta   90.00
_cell.angle_gamma   90.00
#
_symmetry.space_group_name_H-M   'P 1'
#
loop_
_entity.id
_entity.type
_entity.pdbx_description
1 polymer ?
#
loop_
_entity_poly.entity_id
_entity_poly.type
_entity_poly.pdbx_seq_one_letter_code
_entity_poly.pdbx_strand_id
1 'polypeptide(L)'
;MISVHFRPLRSLLGAVAVLCLVLAGVWVEPALAANLSVAEVSLKPCPSADIGAQPQLRRPSGASCYVLRGTVNNPGRKPVVDTDVFAQILDASGEPVLQNRSRVGSIGDVPPGDSNFALRLAIPAGTPGPFTFSNVKARGFASPVRTRAGEFDDLLPLEQAVADAQ
;
A
#
# COMPACT_ATOMS: atom_id res chain seq x y z
N MET A 1 64.03 38.52 -12.78
CA MET A 1 62.68 39.07 -12.66
C MET A 1 61.71 38.00 -13.12
N ILE A 2 61.08 37.28 -12.17
CA ILE A 2 60.13 36.22 -12.49
C ILE A 2 58.72 36.82 -12.24
N SER A 3 57.97 37.01 -13.31
CA SER A 3 56.63 37.52 -13.26
C SER A 3 55.67 36.35 -13.08
N VAL A 4 55.14 36.19 -11.88
CA VAL A 4 54.10 35.15 -11.58
C VAL A 4 52.75 35.72 -11.95
N HIS A 5 52.15 35.22 -13.01
CA HIS A 5 50.79 35.56 -13.44
C HIS A 5 49.78 34.83 -12.56
N PHE A 6 49.19 35.53 -11.59
CA PHE A 6 48.06 35.06 -10.84
C PHE A 6 46.75 35.25 -11.68
N ARG A 7 46.37 34.25 -12.36
CA ARG A 7 45.02 34.04 -12.91
C ARG A 7 44.74 32.54 -12.79
N PRO A 8 43.82 32.05 -11.99
CA PRO A 8 42.39 31.99 -12.29
C PRO A 8 41.46 31.72 -11.08
N LEU A 9 41.58 32.44 -9.99
CA LEU A 9 40.72 32.17 -8.82
C LEU A 9 39.23 32.49 -9.06
N ARG A 10 38.95 33.44 -9.95
CA ARG A 10 37.55 33.85 -10.28
C ARG A 10 36.76 32.80 -11.09
N SER A 11 37.41 32.03 -11.92
CA SER A 11 36.74 30.99 -12.73
C SER A 11 36.40 29.74 -11.89
N LEU A 12 37.23 29.40 -10.90
CA LEU A 12 36.96 28.28 -9.97
C LEU A 12 35.77 28.57 -9.05
N LEU A 13 35.66 29.82 -8.53
CA LEU A 13 34.52 30.23 -7.71
C LEU A 13 33.18 30.18 -8.48
N GLY A 14 33.20 30.57 -9.74
CA GLY A 14 32.01 30.48 -10.60
C GLY A 14 31.57 29.04 -10.87
N ALA A 15 32.52 28.14 -11.16
CA ALA A 15 32.23 26.73 -11.41
C ALA A 15 31.68 26.01 -10.17
N VAL A 16 32.22 26.30 -8.98
CA VAL A 16 31.73 25.72 -7.72
C VAL A 16 30.32 26.23 -7.39
N ALA A 17 30.04 27.53 -7.61
CA ALA A 17 28.70 28.07 -7.38
C ALA A 17 27.64 27.47 -8.30
N VAL A 18 27.95 27.24 -9.58
CA VAL A 18 27.04 26.58 -10.53
C VAL A 18 26.82 25.10 -10.15
N LEU A 19 27.86 24.39 -9.73
CA LEU A 19 27.76 23.00 -9.27
C LEU A 19 26.89 22.88 -8.02
N CYS A 20 27.02 23.79 -7.07
CA CYS A 20 26.17 23.83 -5.86
C CYS A 20 24.72 24.14 -6.19
N LEU A 21 24.45 25.02 -7.16
CA LEU A 21 23.08 25.31 -7.61
C LEU A 21 22.42 24.12 -8.31
N VAL A 22 23.17 23.37 -9.12
CA VAL A 22 22.68 22.17 -9.79
C VAL A 22 22.40 21.05 -8.78
N LEU A 23 23.23 20.86 -7.77
CA LEU A 23 23.04 19.89 -6.71
C LEU A 23 21.89 20.25 -5.76
N ALA A 24 21.64 21.53 -5.52
CA ALA A 24 20.50 22.01 -4.72
C ALA A 24 19.14 21.85 -5.44
N GLY A 25 19.12 21.70 -6.76
CA GLY A 25 17.89 21.58 -7.55
C GLY A 25 17.28 20.18 -7.61
N VAL A 26 17.98 19.13 -7.14
CA VAL A 26 17.48 17.75 -7.12
C VAL A 26 17.00 17.39 -5.71
N TRP A 27 15.93 18.03 -5.25
CA TRP A 27 15.19 17.58 -4.08
C TRP A 27 14.29 16.41 -4.52
N VAL A 28 14.82 15.19 -4.46
CA VAL A 28 13.98 13.99 -4.48
C VAL A 28 13.29 13.94 -3.13
N GLU A 29 12.02 14.30 -3.09
CA GLU A 29 11.22 14.09 -1.88
C GLU A 29 11.18 12.58 -1.60
N PRO A 30 11.72 12.13 -0.45
CA PRO A 30 11.62 10.72 -0.11
C PRO A 30 10.14 10.37 0.02
N ALA A 31 9.74 9.26 -0.58
CA ALA A 31 8.39 8.73 -0.41
C ALA A 31 8.22 8.32 1.06
N LEU A 32 7.68 9.23 1.87
CA LEU A 32 7.46 9.00 3.28
C LEU A 32 6.27 8.06 3.46
N ALA A 33 6.51 6.96 4.18
CA ALA A 33 5.43 6.07 4.60
C ALA A 33 4.52 6.81 5.60
N ALA A 34 3.22 6.82 5.32
CA ALA A 34 2.20 7.36 6.20
C ALA A 34 1.54 6.22 6.98
N ASN A 35 1.45 6.38 8.31
CA ASN A 35 0.70 5.47 9.17
C ASN A 35 -0.69 6.08 9.43
N LEU A 36 -1.72 5.27 9.23
CA LEU A 36 -3.11 5.64 9.44
C LEU A 36 -3.70 4.81 10.58
N SER A 37 -4.58 5.40 11.37
CA SER A 37 -5.32 4.68 12.40
C SER A 37 -6.49 3.91 11.79
N VAL A 38 -6.77 2.74 12.36
CA VAL A 38 -7.89 1.89 11.95
C VAL A 38 -8.78 1.65 13.16
N ALA A 39 -10.09 1.77 12.99
CA ALA A 39 -11.11 1.59 14.00
C ALA A 39 -12.25 0.70 13.50
N GLU A 40 -13.14 0.29 14.42
CA GLU A 40 -14.39 -0.44 14.15
C GLU A 40 -14.17 -1.72 13.32
N VAL A 41 -13.08 -2.44 13.60
CA VAL A 41 -12.71 -3.64 12.85
C VAL A 41 -13.66 -4.79 13.17
N SER A 42 -14.21 -5.40 12.14
CA SER A 42 -15.08 -6.57 12.25
C SER A 42 -14.80 -7.57 11.12
N LEU A 43 -14.95 -8.86 11.43
CA LEU A 43 -14.80 -9.95 10.46
C LEU A 43 -16.12 -10.72 10.41
N LYS A 44 -16.72 -10.79 9.23
CA LYS A 44 -17.99 -11.49 9.02
C LYS A 44 -17.88 -12.45 7.85
N PRO A 45 -18.62 -13.57 7.85
CA PRO A 45 -18.71 -14.41 6.67
C PRO A 45 -19.14 -13.59 5.44
N CYS A 46 -18.62 -13.96 4.25
CA CYS A 46 -19.04 -13.31 3.02
C CYS A 46 -20.55 -13.49 2.81
N PRO A 47 -21.25 -12.49 2.25
CA PRO A 47 -22.64 -12.66 1.82
C PRO A 47 -22.77 -13.84 0.84
N SER A 48 -23.91 -14.52 0.86
CA SER A 48 -24.15 -15.69 0.00
C SER A 48 -24.08 -15.35 -1.51
N ALA A 49 -24.37 -14.10 -1.85
CA ALA A 49 -24.26 -13.59 -3.21
C ALA A 49 -22.82 -13.26 -3.65
N ASP A 50 -21.87 -13.25 -2.70
CA ASP A 50 -20.46 -12.98 -3.02
C ASP A 50 -19.86 -14.16 -3.79
N ILE A 51 -19.11 -13.86 -4.84
CA ILE A 51 -18.46 -14.87 -5.68
C ILE A 51 -17.51 -15.78 -4.87
N GLY A 52 -16.87 -15.24 -3.84
CA GLY A 52 -16.00 -16.00 -2.94
C GLY A 52 -16.73 -16.95 -1.99
N ALA A 53 -18.05 -16.78 -1.82
CA ALA A 53 -18.90 -17.64 -1.01
C ALA A 53 -19.54 -18.77 -1.83
N GLN A 54 -19.45 -18.74 -3.16
CA GLN A 54 -20.07 -19.73 -4.05
C GLN A 54 -19.38 -21.09 -3.94
N PRO A 55 -20.16 -22.20 -3.90
CA PRO A 55 -19.60 -23.55 -3.70
C PRO A 55 -18.57 -23.97 -4.74
N GLN A 56 -18.75 -23.59 -6.00
CA GLN A 56 -17.84 -23.93 -7.10
C GLN A 56 -16.48 -23.25 -7.01
N LEU A 57 -16.38 -22.17 -6.23
CA LEU A 57 -15.13 -21.47 -5.95
C LEU A 57 -14.52 -21.86 -4.60
N ARG A 58 -15.18 -22.77 -3.88
CA ARG A 58 -14.56 -23.38 -2.69
C ARG A 58 -13.35 -24.14 -3.15
N ARG A 59 -12.18 -23.63 -2.78
CA ARG A 59 -10.93 -24.33 -3.07
C ARG A 59 -10.96 -25.70 -2.39
N PRO A 60 -10.37 -26.74 -3.01
CA PRO A 60 -10.23 -28.07 -2.37
C PRO A 60 -9.54 -27.99 -0.98
N SER A 61 -8.80 -26.93 -0.71
CA SER A 61 -8.12 -26.65 0.56
C SER A 61 -9.04 -26.25 1.71
N GLY A 62 -10.37 -26.22 1.51
CA GLY A 62 -11.29 -25.97 2.61
C GLY A 62 -11.16 -24.58 3.25
N ALA A 63 -11.12 -23.52 2.47
CA ALA A 63 -11.14 -22.15 3.00
C ALA A 63 -12.56 -21.59 2.99
N SER A 64 -12.91 -20.86 4.05
CA SER A 64 -14.14 -20.09 4.17
C SER A 64 -13.89 -18.63 3.83
N CYS A 65 -14.85 -18.00 3.10
CA CYS A 65 -14.79 -16.59 2.75
C CYS A 65 -15.26 -15.72 3.90
N TYR A 66 -14.45 -14.73 4.26
CA TYR A 66 -14.77 -13.68 5.22
C TYR A 66 -14.49 -12.30 4.64
N VAL A 67 -15.18 -11.29 5.15
CA VAL A 67 -14.96 -9.89 4.85
C VAL A 67 -14.50 -9.18 6.12
N LEU A 68 -13.28 -8.64 6.11
CA LEU A 68 -12.79 -7.71 7.10
C LEU A 68 -13.28 -6.32 6.73
N ARG A 69 -13.96 -5.66 7.65
CA ARG A 69 -14.44 -4.28 7.51
C ARG A 69 -13.88 -3.42 8.61
N GLY A 70 -13.75 -2.15 8.36
CA GLY A 70 -13.32 -1.17 9.33
C GLY A 70 -13.34 0.23 8.76
N THR A 71 -13.00 1.19 9.61
CA THR A 71 -12.84 2.60 9.25
C THR A 71 -11.37 2.96 9.38
N VAL A 72 -10.82 3.62 8.36
CA VAL A 72 -9.46 4.16 8.36
C VAL A 72 -9.52 5.68 8.42
N ASN A 73 -8.74 6.29 9.31
CA ASN A 73 -8.66 7.74 9.44
C ASN A 73 -7.34 8.26 8.89
N ASN A 74 -7.44 9.19 7.95
CA ASN A 74 -6.33 9.97 7.43
C ASN A 74 -6.39 11.40 8.00
N PRO A 75 -5.59 11.74 9.03
CA PRO A 75 -5.59 13.08 9.63
C PRO A 75 -4.87 14.12 8.77
N GLY A 76 -4.26 13.72 7.67
CA GLY A 76 -3.55 14.60 6.74
C GLY A 76 -4.50 15.43 5.89
N ARG A 77 -3.91 16.36 5.10
CA ARG A 77 -4.64 17.19 4.15
C ARG A 77 -4.58 16.65 2.71
N LYS A 78 -3.74 15.64 2.48
CA LYS A 78 -3.55 15.01 1.17
C LYS A 78 -3.95 13.53 1.26
N PRO A 79 -4.38 12.92 0.16
CA PRO A 79 -4.60 11.49 0.13
C PRO A 79 -3.32 10.72 0.48
N VAL A 80 -3.47 9.60 1.18
CA VAL A 80 -2.44 8.59 1.35
C VAL A 80 -2.67 7.53 0.31
N VAL A 81 -1.67 7.28 -0.55
CA VAL A 81 -1.80 6.41 -1.72
C VAL A 81 -1.23 5.02 -1.47
N ASP A 82 -1.69 4.04 -2.25
CA ASP A 82 -1.24 2.64 -2.18
C ASP A 82 -1.29 2.08 -0.75
N THR A 83 -2.42 2.31 -0.06
CA THR A 83 -2.58 1.97 1.35
C THR A 83 -2.90 0.49 1.55
N ASP A 84 -2.11 -0.16 2.40
CA ASP A 84 -2.30 -1.53 2.85
C ASP A 84 -2.78 -1.57 4.30
N VAL A 85 -3.68 -2.52 4.59
CA VAL A 85 -4.11 -2.84 5.96
C VAL A 85 -3.29 -4.00 6.50
N PHE A 86 -2.84 -3.83 7.74
CA PHE A 86 -2.11 -4.83 8.51
C PHE A 86 -2.90 -5.15 9.79
N ALA A 87 -3.04 -6.42 10.08
CA ALA A 87 -3.65 -6.92 11.30
C ALA A 87 -3.12 -8.31 11.63
N GLN A 88 -3.08 -8.62 12.90
CA GLN A 88 -2.97 -9.98 13.37
C GLN A 88 -4.39 -10.44 13.77
N ILE A 89 -4.90 -11.44 13.09
CA ILE A 89 -6.21 -12.04 13.34
C ILE A 89 -5.96 -13.34 14.09
N LEU A 90 -6.52 -13.45 15.29
CA LEU A 90 -6.39 -14.61 16.15
C LEU A 90 -7.72 -15.36 16.22
N ASP A 91 -7.67 -16.67 16.26
CA ASP A 91 -8.84 -17.52 16.50
C ASP A 91 -9.19 -17.62 18.00
N ALA A 92 -10.17 -18.43 18.33
CA ALA A 92 -10.62 -18.63 19.72
C ALA A 92 -9.54 -19.25 20.64
N SER A 93 -8.53 -19.92 20.07
CA SER A 93 -7.40 -20.48 20.81
C SER A 93 -6.23 -19.50 20.97
N GLY A 94 -6.31 -18.32 20.33
CA GLY A 94 -5.26 -17.32 20.30
C GLY A 94 -4.21 -17.56 19.22
N GLU A 95 -4.44 -18.51 18.31
CA GLU A 95 -3.52 -18.80 17.22
C GLU A 95 -3.76 -17.87 16.01
N PRO A 96 -2.69 -17.42 15.31
CA PRO A 96 -2.82 -16.59 14.14
C PRO A 96 -3.52 -17.34 12.99
N VAL A 97 -4.64 -16.78 12.53
CA VAL A 97 -5.42 -17.33 11.40
C VAL A 97 -4.67 -17.19 10.07
N LEU A 98 -3.94 -16.08 9.90
CA LEU A 98 -3.10 -15.83 8.74
C LEU A 98 -1.64 -16.11 9.11
N GLN A 99 -1.21 -17.35 8.93
CA GLN A 99 0.15 -17.75 9.24
C GLN A 99 1.17 -16.94 8.43
N ASN A 100 2.17 -16.40 9.11
CA ASN A 100 3.29 -15.62 8.55
C ASN A 100 2.90 -14.39 7.73
N ARG A 101 1.67 -13.88 7.88
CA ARG A 101 1.22 -12.65 7.20
C ARG A 101 0.52 -11.71 8.14
N SER A 102 1.10 -10.51 8.30
CA SER A 102 0.41 -9.38 8.94
C SER A 102 -0.31 -8.48 7.92
N ARG A 103 0.12 -8.47 6.65
CA ARG A 103 -0.58 -7.73 5.58
C ARG A 103 -1.85 -8.45 5.20
N VAL A 104 -2.98 -7.79 5.42
CA VAL A 104 -4.31 -8.32 5.12
C VAL A 104 -4.69 -8.06 3.67
N GLY A 105 -4.50 -6.84 3.20
CA GLY A 105 -4.80 -6.47 1.83
C GLY A 105 -4.61 -4.97 1.58
N SER A 106 -4.82 -4.57 0.33
CA SER A 106 -4.78 -3.18 -0.11
C SER A 106 -6.18 -2.58 -0.15
N ILE A 107 -6.30 -1.34 0.33
CA ILE A 107 -7.54 -0.54 0.29
C ILE A 107 -7.44 0.63 -0.69
N GLY A 108 -6.31 0.73 -1.42
CA GLY A 108 -6.09 1.79 -2.38
C GLY A 108 -5.76 3.13 -1.74
N ASP A 109 -6.23 4.20 -2.34
CA ASP A 109 -5.97 5.57 -1.90
C ASP A 109 -6.98 5.98 -0.83
N VAL A 110 -6.48 6.55 0.26
CA VAL A 110 -7.29 7.00 1.40
C VAL A 110 -7.32 8.54 1.42
N PRO A 111 -8.46 9.16 1.09
CA PRO A 111 -8.60 10.61 1.17
C PRO A 111 -8.50 11.12 2.61
N PRO A 112 -8.33 12.45 2.82
CA PRO A 112 -8.41 13.04 4.14
C PRO A 112 -9.72 12.72 4.87
N GLY A 113 -9.63 12.49 6.18
CA GLY A 113 -10.77 12.13 7.02
C GLY A 113 -11.01 10.63 7.14
N ASP A 114 -12.23 10.24 7.47
CA ASP A 114 -12.62 8.85 7.67
C ASP A 114 -13.08 8.21 6.37
N SER A 115 -12.62 6.99 6.12
CA SER A 115 -13.01 6.17 4.98
C SER A 115 -13.31 4.74 5.41
N ASN A 116 -14.39 4.17 4.91
CA ASN A 116 -14.72 2.77 5.17
C ASN A 116 -13.99 1.86 4.18
N PHE A 117 -13.54 0.71 4.66
CA PHE A 117 -12.94 -0.31 3.81
C PHE A 117 -13.56 -1.69 4.03
N ALA A 118 -13.42 -2.55 3.02
CA ALA A 118 -13.80 -3.96 3.08
C ALA A 118 -12.75 -4.80 2.32
N LEU A 119 -12.21 -5.83 2.97
CA LEU A 119 -11.22 -6.73 2.41
C LEU A 119 -11.71 -8.17 2.49
N ARG A 120 -11.70 -8.88 1.37
CA ARG A 120 -12.04 -10.30 1.33
C ARG A 120 -10.86 -11.15 1.78
N LEU A 121 -11.13 -12.09 2.69
CA LEU A 121 -10.15 -13.01 3.26
C LEU A 121 -10.59 -14.45 3.07
N ALA A 122 -9.62 -15.32 2.81
CA ALA A 122 -9.80 -16.76 2.88
C ALA A 122 -9.23 -17.26 4.21
N ILE A 123 -10.09 -17.76 5.09
CA ILE A 123 -9.73 -18.32 6.38
C ILE A 123 -9.84 -19.86 6.26
N PRO A 124 -8.88 -20.64 6.81
CA PRO A 124 -8.97 -22.09 6.79
C PRO A 124 -10.32 -22.58 7.34
N ALA A 125 -10.94 -23.53 6.67
CA ALA A 125 -12.21 -24.11 7.14
C ALA A 125 -12.01 -24.78 8.48
N GLY A 126 -12.99 -24.62 9.37
CA GLY A 126 -12.92 -25.18 10.73
C GLY A 126 -12.15 -24.34 11.74
N THR A 127 -11.61 -23.18 11.34
CA THR A 127 -11.00 -22.24 12.29
C THR A 127 -12.05 -21.77 13.29
N PRO A 128 -11.85 -21.98 14.61
CA PRO A 128 -12.86 -21.67 15.61
C PRO A 128 -12.93 -20.14 15.87
N GLY A 129 -14.14 -19.57 15.86
CA GLY A 129 -14.39 -18.21 16.35
C GLY A 129 -14.75 -18.22 17.85
N PRO A 130 -14.81 -17.07 18.50
CA PRO A 130 -14.74 -15.72 17.92
C PRO A 130 -13.32 -15.31 17.51
N PHE A 131 -13.22 -14.45 16.47
CA PHE A 131 -11.94 -13.90 16.03
C PHE A 131 -11.64 -12.62 16.81
N THR A 132 -10.37 -12.46 17.19
CA THR A 132 -9.85 -11.25 17.83
C THR A 132 -8.80 -10.59 16.94
N PHE A 133 -8.61 -9.29 17.14
CA PHE A 133 -7.70 -8.49 16.32
C PHE A 133 -6.65 -7.82 17.20
N SER A 134 -5.41 -7.87 16.78
CA SER A 134 -4.32 -7.11 17.38
C SER A 134 -3.46 -6.45 16.31
N ASN A 135 -2.75 -5.38 16.71
CA ASN A 135 -1.83 -4.64 15.83
C ASN A 135 -2.47 -4.16 14.51
N VAL A 136 -3.75 -3.74 14.58
CA VAL A 136 -4.45 -3.25 13.40
C VAL A 136 -3.95 -1.85 13.07
N LYS A 137 -3.50 -1.68 11.83
CA LYS A 137 -3.00 -0.40 11.29
C LYS A 137 -3.12 -0.39 9.78
N ALA A 138 -3.13 0.80 9.20
CA ALA A 138 -2.99 0.97 7.78
C ALA A 138 -1.71 1.76 7.47
N ARG A 139 -1.09 1.47 6.34
CA ARG A 139 0.12 2.14 5.86
C ARG A 139 0.03 2.37 4.37
N GLY A 140 0.36 3.57 3.96
CA GLY A 140 0.48 3.95 2.57
C GLY A 140 1.61 4.94 2.38
N PHE A 141 1.58 5.70 1.32
CA PHE A 141 2.61 6.66 0.96
C PHE A 141 2.03 8.06 0.80
N ALA A 142 2.79 9.07 1.19
CA ALA A 142 2.40 10.48 1.02
C ALA A 142 2.43 10.93 -0.45
N SER A 143 3.08 10.17 -1.32
CA SER A 143 3.13 10.38 -2.76
C SER A 143 3.23 9.03 -3.48
N PRO A 144 2.80 8.91 -4.76
CA PRO A 144 2.90 7.67 -5.52
C PRO A 144 4.34 7.15 -5.57
N VAL A 145 4.53 5.90 -5.20
CA VAL A 145 5.85 5.22 -5.20
C VAL A 145 6.09 4.49 -6.52
N ARG A 146 5.01 4.17 -7.23
CA ARG A 146 5.06 3.51 -8.52
C ARG A 146 4.44 4.41 -9.57
N THR A 147 5.06 4.44 -10.73
CA THR A 147 4.38 4.92 -11.92
C THR A 147 3.24 3.93 -12.17
N ARG A 148 1.99 4.37 -12.04
CA ARG A 148 0.86 3.56 -12.50
C ARG A 148 0.97 3.48 -14.02
N ALA A 149 0.65 2.30 -14.59
CA ALA A 149 0.50 2.17 -16.02
C ALA A 149 -0.46 3.28 -16.49
N GLY A 150 0.04 4.16 -17.34
CA GLY A 150 -0.75 5.20 -17.97
C GLY A 150 -1.50 4.65 -19.18
N GLU A 151 -2.39 5.45 -19.74
CA GLU A 151 -3.13 5.11 -20.95
C GLU A 151 -2.22 4.80 -22.17
N PHE A 152 -0.94 5.20 -22.07
CA PHE A 152 0.08 5.01 -23.12
C PHE A 152 1.16 3.98 -22.77
N ASP A 153 1.04 3.31 -21.63
CA ASP A 153 1.98 2.24 -21.29
C ASP A 153 1.59 0.98 -22.05
N ASP A 154 2.54 0.41 -22.79
CA ASP A 154 2.34 -0.82 -23.54
C ASP A 154 1.98 -1.95 -22.57
N LEU A 155 0.76 -2.48 -22.68
CA LEU A 155 0.35 -3.68 -21.96
C LEU A 155 1.21 -4.85 -22.39
N LEU A 156 1.59 -5.70 -21.43
CA LEU A 156 2.22 -6.96 -21.74
C LEU A 156 1.28 -7.84 -22.57
N PRO A 157 1.78 -8.73 -23.46
CA PRO A 157 0.94 -9.52 -24.36
C PRO A 157 -0.20 -10.29 -23.68
N LEU A 158 0.02 -10.76 -22.45
CA LEU A 158 -1.00 -11.43 -21.66
C LEU A 158 -2.08 -10.46 -21.16
N GLU A 159 -1.70 -9.27 -20.75
CA GLU A 159 -2.62 -8.23 -20.27
C GLU A 159 -3.47 -7.71 -21.41
N GLN A 160 -2.89 -7.56 -22.59
CA GLN A 160 -3.59 -7.18 -23.80
C GLN A 160 -4.61 -8.25 -24.21
N ALA A 161 -4.25 -9.54 -24.19
CA ALA A 161 -5.16 -10.64 -24.48
C ALA A 161 -6.34 -10.71 -23.51
N VAL A 162 -6.15 -10.36 -22.23
CA VAL A 162 -7.23 -10.31 -21.23
C VAL A 162 -8.12 -9.08 -21.44
N ALA A 163 -7.54 -7.94 -21.80
CA ALA A 163 -8.30 -6.72 -22.09
C ALA A 163 -9.18 -6.86 -23.34
N ASP A 164 -8.67 -7.53 -24.37
CA ASP A 164 -9.39 -7.77 -25.63
C ASP A 164 -10.49 -8.82 -25.50
N ALA A 165 -10.51 -9.62 -24.43
CA ALA A 165 -11.49 -10.67 -24.16
C ALA A 165 -12.72 -10.20 -23.36
N GLN A 166 -12.80 -8.92 -22.98
CA GLN A 166 -13.93 -8.29 -22.28
C GLN A 166 -14.82 -7.53 -23.24
#